data_47d6c6395e7b91e614a9b969d085e135
#
_entry.id   47d6c6395e7b91e614a9b969d085e135
#
_cell.length_a   1.000
_cell.length_b   1.000
_cell.length_c   1.000
_cell.angle_alpha   90.00
_cell.angle_beta   90.00
_cell.angle_gamma   90.00
#
_symmetry.space_group_name_H-M   'P 1'
#
loop_
_entity.id
_entity.type
_entity.pdbx_description
1 polymer ?
#
loop_
_entity_poly.entity_id
_entity_poly.type
_entity_poly.pdbx_seq_one_letter_code
_entity_poly.pdbx_strand_id
1 'polypeptide(L)'
;MYTEPAAGELQLAYQHEKFQGVELAEETFLKYGHENLVIRDNYVKETGGDGITAMYALRPLVEHNMTDSVACEINDRIYREPENRAGKVAAAIWPWKCKDALFRYNEAVDTRLNQDGMAYDADSGDGTVYEYNYSRANEGGCVMFCLQEAVHNTFRHNVSFDDLGGTISPSENPDALIEENTFYVRKGVPFVRKNMGGGNYVEKDNRFIELP
;
A
#
# COMPACT_ATOMS: atom_id res chain seq x y z
N MET A 1 -4.74 0.29 36.26
CA MET A 1 -3.53 1.13 36.16
C MET A 1 -3.50 1.59 34.71
N TYR A 2 -3.89 2.83 34.45
CA TYR A 2 -3.75 3.42 33.10
C TYR A 2 -2.27 3.67 32.88
N THR A 3 -1.68 2.93 31.97
CA THR A 3 -0.37 3.30 31.44
C THR A 3 -0.59 4.47 30.49
N GLU A 4 0.09 5.59 30.73
CA GLU A 4 0.10 6.69 29.76
C GLU A 4 0.63 6.15 28.42
N PRO A 5 0.01 6.54 27.29
CA PRO A 5 0.51 6.14 25.97
C PRO A 5 1.97 6.58 25.81
N ALA A 6 2.74 5.75 25.12
CA ALA A 6 4.12 6.12 24.81
C ALA A 6 4.15 7.44 24.01
N ALA A 7 5.20 8.24 24.18
CA ALA A 7 5.32 9.53 23.50
C ALA A 7 5.14 9.42 21.97
N GLY A 8 5.56 8.30 21.37
CA GLY A 8 5.34 8.04 19.95
C GLY A 8 3.87 7.85 19.56
N GLU A 9 3.06 7.21 20.39
CA GLU A 9 1.63 7.03 20.15
C GLU A 9 0.89 8.37 20.22
N LEU A 10 1.24 9.24 21.15
CA LEU A 10 0.70 10.60 21.23
C LEU A 10 1.08 11.42 20.00
N GLN A 11 2.30 11.27 19.51
CA GLN A 11 2.77 11.95 18.30
C GLN A 11 2.01 11.49 17.04
N LEU A 12 1.81 10.21 16.89
CA LEU A 12 1.02 9.66 15.77
C LEU A 12 -0.44 10.13 15.80
N ALA A 13 -1.08 10.11 16.96
CA ALA A 13 -2.44 10.62 17.12
C ALA A 13 -2.54 12.10 16.77
N TYR A 14 -1.56 12.89 17.19
CA TYR A 14 -1.49 14.31 16.87
C TYR A 14 -1.30 14.56 15.37
N GLN A 15 -0.40 13.84 14.73
CA GLN A 15 -0.19 13.91 13.28
C GLN A 15 -1.47 13.52 12.54
N HIS A 16 -2.08 12.40 12.89
CA HIS A 16 -3.32 11.96 12.25
C HIS A 16 -4.41 13.04 12.30
N GLU A 17 -4.57 13.75 13.40
CA GLU A 17 -5.50 14.88 13.50
C GLU A 17 -5.19 16.00 12.50
N LYS A 18 -3.92 16.23 12.15
CA LYS A 18 -3.50 17.31 11.23
C LYS A 18 -3.60 16.94 9.76
N PHE A 19 -3.65 15.66 9.45
CA PHE A 19 -3.68 15.15 8.08
C PHE A 19 -5.07 14.60 7.68
N GLN A 20 -6.11 15.33 8.02
CA GLN A 20 -7.48 14.99 7.62
C GLN A 20 -7.79 15.54 6.22
N GLY A 21 -8.68 14.82 5.49
CA GLY A 21 -9.15 15.24 4.17
C GLY A 21 -8.38 14.63 3.01
N VAL A 22 -8.80 15.00 1.83
CA VAL A 22 -8.35 14.41 0.56
C VAL A 22 -7.16 15.17 -0.01
N GLU A 23 -7.25 16.49 -0.08
CA GLU A 23 -6.18 17.33 -0.60
C GLU A 23 -5.24 17.74 0.54
N LEU A 24 -4.04 17.19 0.54
CA LEU A 24 -3.04 17.46 1.55
C LEU A 24 -2.16 18.64 1.13
N ALA A 25 -2.30 19.76 1.84
CA ALA A 25 -1.51 20.96 1.58
C ALA A 25 -0.05 20.77 2.00
N GLU A 26 0.91 21.25 1.20
CA GLU A 26 2.34 21.15 1.53
C GLU A 26 2.67 21.77 2.90
N GLU A 27 2.05 22.89 3.25
CA GLU A 27 2.25 23.57 4.52
C GLU A 27 1.94 22.70 5.72
N THR A 28 1.03 21.73 5.56
CA THR A 28 0.73 20.77 6.63
C THR A 28 1.93 19.86 6.88
N PHE A 29 2.58 19.40 5.83
CA PHE A 29 3.77 18.56 5.94
C PHE A 29 4.95 19.33 6.50
N LEU A 30 5.20 20.55 6.03
CA LEU A 30 6.28 21.40 6.52
C LEU A 30 6.17 21.70 8.02
N LYS A 31 4.96 21.68 8.56
CA LYS A 31 4.70 22.00 9.97
C LYS A 31 4.55 20.79 10.87
N TYR A 32 3.96 19.71 10.38
CA TYR A 32 3.53 18.57 11.20
C TYR A 32 4.05 17.21 10.69
N GLY A 33 4.56 17.16 9.47
CA GLY A 33 4.97 15.93 8.81
C GLY A 33 6.48 15.74 8.76
N HIS A 34 6.89 14.93 7.80
CA HIS A 34 8.28 14.60 7.53
C HIS A 34 8.66 15.09 6.14
N GLU A 35 9.86 15.64 6.02
CA GLU A 35 10.48 16.00 4.74
C GLU A 35 11.71 15.14 4.50
N ASN A 36 12.03 14.92 3.22
CA ASN A 36 13.23 14.20 2.82
C ASN A 36 13.35 12.78 3.42
N LEU A 37 12.22 12.13 3.70
CA LEU A 37 12.21 10.74 4.14
C LEU A 37 12.73 9.85 3.01
N VAL A 38 13.82 9.12 3.27
CA VAL A 38 14.38 8.12 2.36
C VAL A 38 14.42 6.77 3.07
N ILE A 39 13.77 5.76 2.49
CA ILE A 39 13.79 4.37 2.95
C ILE A 39 14.36 3.54 1.83
N ARG A 40 15.57 3.00 1.99
CA ARG A 40 16.21 2.24 0.93
C ARG A 40 17.12 1.12 1.42
N ASP A 41 17.37 0.16 0.53
CA ASP A 41 18.31 -0.95 0.73
C ASP A 41 17.98 -1.81 1.97
N ASN A 42 16.68 -1.97 2.30
CA ASN A 42 16.25 -2.78 3.41
C ASN A 42 15.72 -4.14 2.94
N TYR A 43 15.96 -5.17 3.75
CA TYR A 43 15.31 -6.47 3.62
C TYR A 43 14.49 -6.74 4.88
N VAL A 44 13.17 -6.86 4.70
CA VAL A 44 12.20 -7.08 5.78
C VAL A 44 11.55 -8.44 5.56
N LYS A 45 11.64 -9.31 6.55
CA LYS A 45 11.16 -10.69 6.44
C LYS A 45 10.35 -11.12 7.66
N GLU A 46 9.31 -11.93 7.40
CA GLU A 46 8.53 -12.63 8.43
C GLU A 46 7.99 -11.69 9.51
N THR A 47 7.37 -10.57 9.10
CA THR A 47 6.70 -9.66 10.03
C THR A 47 5.29 -10.13 10.36
N GLY A 48 4.82 -9.80 11.55
CA GLY A 48 3.44 -10.08 11.95
C GLY A 48 2.40 -9.20 11.25
N GLY A 49 2.77 -7.98 10.87
CA GLY A 49 1.94 -7.00 10.17
C GLY A 49 2.62 -6.48 8.92
N ASP A 50 2.51 -5.17 8.69
CA ASP A 50 3.09 -4.49 7.54
C ASP A 50 4.60 -4.69 7.40
N GLY A 51 5.08 -4.60 6.17
CA GLY A 51 6.51 -4.64 5.88
C GLY A 51 7.17 -3.27 6.05
N ILE A 52 6.90 -2.35 5.14
CA ILE A 52 7.46 -1.00 5.13
C ILE A 52 6.34 0.01 4.90
N THR A 53 6.17 0.95 5.82
CA THR A 53 5.18 2.02 5.71
C THR A 53 5.82 3.39 5.84
N ALA A 54 5.66 4.25 4.83
CA ALA A 54 6.00 5.67 4.93
C ALA A 54 4.76 6.46 5.36
N MET A 55 4.87 7.29 6.39
CA MET A 55 3.70 7.98 6.95
C MET A 55 3.94 9.49 7.04
N TYR A 56 2.91 10.27 6.71
CA TYR A 56 2.88 11.75 6.87
C TYR A 56 4.10 12.46 6.29
N ALA A 57 4.54 12.03 5.11
CA ALA A 57 5.74 12.56 4.48
C ALA A 57 5.44 13.29 3.15
N LEU A 58 6.12 14.41 2.97
CA LEU A 58 6.16 15.13 1.72
C LEU A 58 7.32 14.60 0.86
N ARG A 59 6.99 14.14 -0.34
CA ARG A 59 7.95 13.60 -1.31
C ARG A 59 8.89 12.51 -0.74
N PRO A 60 8.35 11.51 0.00
CA PRO A 60 9.20 10.41 0.44
C PRO A 60 9.71 9.59 -0.73
N LEU A 61 10.95 9.11 -0.63
CA LEU A 61 11.57 8.18 -1.56
C LEU A 61 11.73 6.81 -0.88
N VAL A 62 11.07 5.79 -1.45
CA VAL A 62 11.17 4.41 -0.97
C VAL A 62 11.69 3.56 -2.13
N GLU A 63 12.94 3.12 -2.04
CA GLU A 63 13.58 2.45 -3.18
C GLU A 63 14.51 1.30 -2.77
N HIS A 64 14.67 0.33 -3.68
CA HIS A 64 15.57 -0.81 -3.49
C HIS A 64 15.34 -1.58 -2.19
N ASN A 65 14.10 -1.67 -1.74
CA ASN A 65 13.73 -2.49 -0.58
C ASN A 65 13.13 -3.81 -1.04
N MET A 66 13.27 -4.83 -0.20
CA MET A 66 12.61 -6.11 -0.39
C MET A 66 11.82 -6.48 0.86
N THR A 67 10.57 -6.92 0.67
CA THR A 67 9.77 -7.56 1.71
C THR A 67 9.49 -9.01 1.30
N ASP A 68 9.63 -9.92 2.27
CA ASP A 68 9.44 -11.36 2.06
C ASP A 68 8.61 -11.92 3.21
N SER A 69 7.49 -12.54 2.89
CA SER A 69 6.63 -13.20 3.89
C SER A 69 6.21 -12.25 5.02
N VAL A 70 5.69 -11.08 4.67
CA VAL A 70 5.14 -10.14 5.66
C VAL A 70 3.65 -10.45 5.93
N ALA A 71 3.11 -9.90 7.02
CA ALA A 71 1.76 -10.18 7.50
C ALA A 71 1.52 -11.68 7.84
N CYS A 72 2.55 -12.41 8.24
CA CYS A 72 2.49 -13.84 8.48
C CYS A 72 1.75 -14.22 9.76
N GLU A 73 1.86 -13.42 10.82
CA GLU A 73 1.33 -13.74 12.15
C GLU A 73 0.60 -12.53 12.73
N ILE A 74 -0.66 -12.36 12.38
CA ILE A 74 -1.48 -11.35 13.04
C ILE A 74 -2.05 -11.90 14.34
N ASN A 75 -1.87 -11.14 15.40
CA ASN A 75 -2.38 -11.51 16.71
C ASN A 75 -3.91 -11.48 16.73
N ASP A 76 -4.52 -12.64 16.56
CA ASP A 76 -5.98 -12.82 16.56
C ASP A 76 -6.68 -12.29 17.83
N ARG A 77 -5.97 -12.07 18.92
CA ARG A 77 -6.57 -11.50 20.13
C ARG A 77 -6.88 -10.03 19.98
N ILE A 78 -6.04 -9.29 19.26
CA ILE A 78 -6.23 -7.85 19.03
C ILE A 78 -7.37 -7.64 18.03
N TYR A 79 -7.56 -8.53 17.07
CA TYR A 79 -8.54 -8.40 16.00
C TYR A 79 -9.88 -9.11 16.26
N ARG A 80 -10.08 -9.66 17.45
CA ARG A 80 -11.34 -10.34 17.83
C ARG A 80 -12.40 -9.43 18.44
N GLU A 81 -12.04 -8.25 18.87
CA GLU A 81 -12.99 -7.33 19.47
C GLU A 81 -13.91 -6.74 18.40
N PRO A 82 -15.23 -6.60 18.69
CA PRO A 82 -16.20 -6.12 17.70
C PRO A 82 -15.93 -4.73 17.16
N GLU A 83 -15.15 -3.94 17.87
CA GLU A 83 -14.80 -2.55 17.54
C GLU A 83 -13.51 -2.46 16.70
N ASN A 84 -12.74 -3.50 16.66
CA ASN A 84 -11.58 -3.59 15.80
C ASN A 84 -12.00 -4.05 14.41
N ARG A 85 -11.38 -3.52 13.37
CA ARG A 85 -11.66 -3.94 12.00
C ARG A 85 -11.64 -5.46 11.93
N ALA A 86 -12.79 -6.02 11.49
CA ALA A 86 -12.94 -7.46 11.34
C ALA A 86 -12.06 -7.95 10.19
N GLY A 87 -10.76 -7.96 10.39
CA GLY A 87 -9.86 -8.44 9.35
C GLY A 87 -8.43 -8.09 9.61
N LYS A 88 -7.64 -8.86 8.97
CA LYS A 88 -6.20 -8.82 8.96
C LYS A 88 -5.80 -7.85 7.87
N VAL A 89 -5.60 -6.59 8.25
CA VAL A 89 -5.33 -5.48 7.33
C VAL A 89 -3.85 -5.20 7.35
N ALA A 90 -3.12 -5.53 6.30
CA ALA A 90 -1.71 -5.20 6.15
C ALA A 90 -1.29 -5.28 4.69
N ALA A 91 -0.30 -4.48 4.29
CA ALA A 91 0.32 -4.51 2.98
C ALA A 91 1.85 -4.58 3.09
N ALA A 92 2.53 -4.90 1.99
CA ALA A 92 3.96 -5.10 2.05
C ALA A 92 4.74 -3.77 2.08
N ILE A 93 4.52 -2.88 1.10
CA ILE A 93 5.27 -1.62 0.99
C ILE A 93 4.30 -0.51 0.56
N TRP A 94 4.05 0.46 1.44
CA TRP A 94 2.99 1.42 1.19
C TRP A 94 3.16 2.77 1.91
N PRO A 95 2.54 3.86 1.41
CA PRO A 95 2.42 5.13 2.09
C PRO A 95 1.10 5.24 2.87
N TRP A 96 1.11 6.02 3.94
CA TRP A 96 -0.08 6.52 4.61
C TRP A 96 -0.03 8.04 4.70
N LYS A 97 -1.05 8.71 4.17
CA LYS A 97 -1.14 10.19 4.22
C LYS A 97 0.15 10.88 3.78
N CYS A 98 0.74 10.43 2.69
CA CYS A 98 1.88 11.06 2.05
C CYS A 98 1.44 11.92 0.86
N LYS A 99 2.28 12.86 0.45
CA LYS A 99 2.11 13.64 -0.76
C LYS A 99 3.30 13.47 -1.68
N ASP A 100 3.04 13.27 -2.99
CA ASP A 100 4.04 13.09 -4.04
C ASP A 100 5.09 12.00 -3.68
N ALA A 101 4.62 10.88 -3.12
CA ALA A 101 5.47 9.77 -2.71
C ALA A 101 5.98 8.98 -3.92
N LEU A 102 7.27 8.64 -3.94
CA LEU A 102 7.88 7.82 -4.98
C LEU A 102 8.36 6.48 -4.41
N PHE A 103 7.78 5.39 -4.91
CA PHE A 103 8.14 4.01 -4.59
C PHE A 103 8.69 3.35 -5.85
N ARG A 104 9.98 3.00 -5.87
CA ARG A 104 10.58 2.42 -7.05
C ARG A 104 11.62 1.35 -6.76
N TYR A 105 11.80 0.43 -7.70
CA TYR A 105 12.79 -0.65 -7.59
C TYR A 105 12.67 -1.47 -6.32
N ASN A 106 11.45 -1.58 -5.77
CA ASN A 106 11.19 -2.43 -4.61
C ASN A 106 10.68 -3.79 -5.05
N GLU A 107 10.86 -4.79 -4.19
CA GLU A 107 10.33 -6.13 -4.35
C GLU A 107 9.42 -6.49 -3.18
N ALA A 108 8.22 -7.01 -3.48
CA ALA A 108 7.29 -7.49 -2.47
C ALA A 108 6.85 -8.92 -2.81
N VAL A 109 7.23 -9.87 -1.98
CA VAL A 109 6.95 -11.28 -2.23
C VAL A 109 6.28 -11.94 -1.03
N ASP A 110 5.34 -12.84 -1.34
CA ASP A 110 4.66 -13.70 -0.36
C ASP A 110 3.97 -12.95 0.79
N THR A 111 3.40 -11.76 0.56
CA THR A 111 2.57 -11.08 1.56
C THR A 111 1.35 -11.92 1.87
N ARG A 112 1.13 -12.23 3.16
CA ARG A 112 0.06 -13.14 3.62
C ARG A 112 -1.08 -12.35 4.20
N LEU A 113 -2.24 -12.44 3.67
CA LEU A 113 -3.53 -12.09 4.28
C LEU A 113 -4.67 -12.12 3.30
N ASN A 114 -5.81 -12.58 3.75
CA ASN A 114 -6.99 -12.72 2.90
C ASN A 114 -7.82 -11.44 2.75
N GLN A 115 -7.61 -10.41 3.56
CA GLN A 115 -8.38 -9.16 3.46
C GLN A 115 -7.63 -8.11 2.64
N ASP A 116 -6.45 -7.70 3.04
CA ASP A 116 -5.60 -6.84 2.22
C ASP A 116 -4.51 -7.67 1.56
N GLY A 117 -3.36 -7.85 2.16
CA GLY A 117 -2.30 -8.73 1.69
C GLY A 117 -1.68 -8.31 0.36
N MET A 118 -1.74 -7.03 0.03
CA MET A 118 -1.23 -6.47 -1.21
C MET A 118 0.28 -6.34 -1.18
N ALA A 119 0.91 -6.41 -2.35
CA ALA A 119 2.30 -6.00 -2.49
C ALA A 119 2.46 -4.49 -2.24
N TYR A 120 1.59 -3.71 -2.85
CA TYR A 120 1.59 -2.24 -2.79
C TYR A 120 0.20 -1.71 -2.47
N ASP A 121 0.14 -0.63 -1.70
CA ASP A 121 -1.13 0.02 -1.35
C ASP A 121 -0.94 1.53 -1.34
N ALA A 122 -1.61 2.25 -2.24
CA ALA A 122 -1.66 3.70 -2.18
C ALA A 122 -2.81 4.10 -1.27
N ASP A 123 -2.53 4.28 0.03
CA ASP A 123 -3.57 4.56 1.02
C ASP A 123 -3.61 6.02 1.46
N SER A 124 -4.77 6.63 1.27
CA SER A 124 -5.12 7.95 1.83
C SER A 124 -4.07 9.03 1.59
N GLY A 125 -3.51 9.12 0.39
CA GLY A 125 -2.47 10.06 0.02
C GLY A 125 -2.76 10.75 -1.32
N ASP A 126 -1.90 11.68 -1.70
CA ASP A 126 -2.04 12.49 -2.90
C ASP A 126 -0.78 12.35 -3.77
N GLY A 127 -0.93 11.82 -4.98
CA GLY A 127 0.16 11.75 -5.96
C GLY A 127 1.20 10.67 -5.70
N THR A 128 0.82 9.51 -5.13
CA THR A 128 1.75 8.38 -4.99
C THR A 128 2.07 7.76 -6.34
N VAL A 129 3.37 7.59 -6.61
CA VAL A 129 3.87 6.91 -7.81
C VAL A 129 4.58 5.62 -7.41
N TYR A 130 4.12 4.49 -7.99
CA TYR A 130 4.83 3.22 -7.96
C TYR A 130 5.40 2.95 -9.36
N GLU A 131 6.73 2.84 -9.46
CA GLU A 131 7.36 2.55 -10.74
C GLU A 131 8.54 1.59 -10.63
N TYR A 132 8.71 0.74 -11.63
CA TYR A 132 9.80 -0.24 -11.72
C TYR A 132 9.90 -1.17 -10.51
N ASN A 133 8.77 -1.47 -9.86
CA ASN A 133 8.71 -2.42 -8.77
C ASN A 133 8.37 -3.82 -9.27
N TYR A 134 8.68 -4.81 -8.45
CA TYR A 134 8.35 -6.21 -8.68
C TYR A 134 7.47 -6.75 -7.55
N SER A 135 6.44 -7.54 -7.91
CA SER A 135 5.62 -8.25 -6.93
C SER A 135 5.47 -9.72 -7.32
N ARG A 136 5.36 -10.60 -6.31
CA ARG A 136 5.15 -12.02 -6.56
C ARG A 136 4.39 -12.72 -5.45
N ALA A 137 3.38 -13.50 -5.82
CA ALA A 137 2.66 -14.43 -4.95
C ALA A 137 2.02 -13.79 -3.71
N ASN A 138 1.67 -12.50 -3.78
CA ASN A 138 0.99 -11.81 -2.70
C ASN A 138 -0.49 -12.22 -2.65
N GLU A 139 -1.00 -12.61 -1.48
CA GLU A 139 -2.35 -13.17 -1.34
C GLU A 139 -3.45 -12.17 -1.65
N GLY A 140 -3.25 -10.91 -1.35
CA GLY A 140 -4.19 -9.84 -1.64
C GLY A 140 -4.13 -9.34 -3.09
N GLY A 141 -3.02 -9.58 -3.78
CA GLY A 141 -2.81 -9.10 -5.13
C GLY A 141 -1.63 -8.13 -5.26
N CYS A 142 -1.54 -7.45 -6.40
CA CYS A 142 -0.41 -6.59 -6.70
C CYS A 142 -0.55 -5.20 -6.05
N VAL A 143 -1.59 -4.43 -6.42
CA VAL A 143 -1.72 -3.05 -5.94
C VAL A 143 -3.16 -2.72 -5.52
N MET A 144 -3.29 -1.96 -4.45
CA MET A 144 -4.53 -1.33 -4.02
C MET A 144 -4.41 0.20 -4.10
N PHE A 145 -5.54 0.85 -4.37
CA PHE A 145 -5.73 2.29 -4.23
C PHE A 145 -6.84 2.48 -3.20
N CYS A 146 -6.45 2.77 -1.97
CA CYS A 146 -7.32 2.57 -0.83
C CYS A 146 -8.13 3.80 -0.46
N LEU A 147 -9.44 3.70 -0.74
CA LEU A 147 -10.49 4.62 -0.35
C LEU A 147 -10.47 5.98 -1.07
N GLN A 148 -11.46 6.80 -0.73
CA GLN A 148 -11.73 8.09 -1.36
C GLN A 148 -10.63 9.13 -1.19
N GLU A 149 -9.75 8.93 -0.19
CA GLU A 149 -8.63 9.82 0.09
C GLU A 149 -7.35 9.45 -0.65
N ALA A 150 -7.36 8.39 -1.47
CA ALA A 150 -6.24 7.98 -2.31
C ALA A 150 -6.38 8.62 -3.71
N VAL A 151 -5.79 9.79 -3.92
CA VAL A 151 -5.99 10.61 -5.13
C VAL A 151 -4.72 10.77 -5.95
N HIS A 152 -4.88 10.95 -7.27
CA HIS A 152 -3.82 11.23 -8.25
C HIS A 152 -2.69 10.19 -8.27
N ASN A 153 -2.99 8.93 -7.96
CA ASN A 153 -1.99 7.87 -7.85
C ASN A 153 -1.65 7.27 -9.22
N THR A 154 -0.40 6.88 -9.39
CA THR A 154 0.10 6.25 -10.61
C THR A 154 0.83 4.95 -10.30
N PHE A 155 0.48 3.89 -11.03
CA PHE A 155 1.17 2.60 -11.00
C PHE A 155 1.68 2.28 -12.41
N ARG A 156 3.01 2.39 -12.64
CA ARG A 156 3.57 2.27 -13.98
C ARG A 156 4.88 1.49 -14.03
N HIS A 157 5.17 0.86 -15.17
CA HIS A 157 6.40 0.13 -15.45
C HIS A 157 6.72 -0.96 -14.42
N ASN A 158 5.72 -1.47 -13.70
CA ASN A 158 5.90 -2.52 -12.70
C ASN A 158 5.72 -3.90 -13.33
N VAL A 159 6.25 -4.90 -12.65
CA VAL A 159 6.06 -6.30 -13.00
C VAL A 159 5.40 -7.02 -11.83
N SER A 160 4.23 -7.61 -12.08
CA SER A 160 3.53 -8.49 -11.14
C SER A 160 3.63 -9.93 -11.65
N PHE A 161 4.03 -10.85 -10.80
CA PHE A 161 4.17 -12.25 -11.15
C PHE A 161 3.38 -13.15 -10.21
N ASP A 162 2.30 -13.74 -10.71
CA ASP A 162 1.49 -14.73 -9.99
C ASP A 162 0.93 -14.22 -8.64
N ASP A 163 0.58 -12.96 -8.56
CA ASP A 163 -0.13 -12.42 -7.40
C ASP A 163 -1.54 -13.02 -7.33
N LEU A 164 -1.97 -13.46 -6.14
CA LEU A 164 -3.03 -14.45 -6.01
C LEU A 164 -4.45 -13.87 -5.93
N GLY A 165 -4.59 -12.70 -5.32
CA GLY A 165 -5.91 -12.11 -5.07
C GLY A 165 -6.53 -11.37 -6.24
N GLY A 166 -5.74 -11.00 -7.21
CA GLY A 166 -6.09 -10.15 -8.35
C GLY A 166 -4.97 -9.18 -8.67
N THR A 167 -5.10 -8.45 -9.78
CA THR A 167 -4.04 -7.56 -10.20
C THR A 167 -4.15 -6.20 -9.51
N ILE A 168 -5.33 -5.61 -9.52
CA ILE A 168 -5.60 -4.32 -8.88
C ILE A 168 -6.82 -4.37 -7.96
N SER A 169 -6.82 -3.49 -6.98
CA SER A 169 -7.96 -3.26 -6.07
C SER A 169 -8.26 -1.77 -6.00
N PRO A 170 -9.16 -1.26 -6.85
CA PRO A 170 -9.52 0.16 -6.86
C PRO A 170 -10.59 0.44 -5.80
N SER A 171 -10.26 0.31 -4.54
CA SER A 171 -11.19 0.36 -3.41
C SER A 171 -11.74 1.77 -3.17
N GLU A 172 -12.79 2.14 -3.90
CA GLU A 172 -13.50 3.43 -3.81
C GLU A 172 -12.63 4.68 -4.10
N ASN A 173 -11.41 4.51 -4.58
CA ASN A 173 -10.56 5.65 -4.94
C ASN A 173 -11.18 6.45 -6.09
N PRO A 174 -11.03 7.79 -6.10
CA PRO A 174 -11.66 8.63 -7.13
C PRO A 174 -10.95 8.57 -8.48
N ASP A 175 -9.63 8.30 -8.48
CA ASP A 175 -8.81 8.27 -9.68
C ASP A 175 -7.53 7.45 -9.46
N ALA A 176 -7.08 6.77 -10.49
CA ALA A 176 -5.75 6.16 -10.55
C ALA A 176 -5.33 6.00 -12.01
N LEU A 177 -4.03 6.10 -12.31
CA LEU A 177 -3.46 5.77 -13.60
C LEU A 177 -2.64 4.48 -13.50
N ILE A 178 -2.97 3.49 -14.33
CA ILE A 178 -2.31 2.19 -14.37
C ILE A 178 -1.78 1.97 -15.77
N GLU A 179 -0.49 2.20 -15.99
CA GLU A 179 0.06 2.20 -17.34
C GLU A 179 1.39 1.46 -17.48
N GLU A 180 1.58 0.86 -18.66
CA GLU A 180 2.85 0.25 -19.08
C GLU A 180 3.40 -0.82 -18.11
N ASN A 181 2.50 -1.50 -17.37
CA ASN A 181 2.88 -2.60 -16.48
C ASN A 181 2.83 -3.95 -17.21
N THR A 182 3.52 -4.94 -16.67
CA THR A 182 3.41 -6.33 -17.10
C THR A 182 2.90 -7.20 -15.96
N PHE A 183 1.76 -7.84 -16.19
CA PHE A 183 1.09 -8.71 -15.24
C PHE A 183 1.13 -10.16 -15.76
N TYR A 184 1.87 -11.01 -15.06
CA TYR A 184 1.84 -12.47 -15.27
C TYR A 184 0.79 -13.07 -14.35
N VAL A 185 -0.32 -13.53 -14.91
CA VAL A 185 -1.53 -13.86 -14.17
C VAL A 185 -1.87 -15.32 -14.31
N ARG A 186 -2.11 -16.00 -13.20
CA ARG A 186 -2.61 -17.38 -13.19
C ARG A 186 -4.04 -17.43 -13.74
N LYS A 187 -4.34 -18.49 -14.47
CA LYS A 187 -5.70 -18.71 -15.00
C LYS A 187 -6.76 -18.58 -13.90
N GLY A 188 -7.76 -17.73 -14.15
CA GLY A 188 -8.89 -17.51 -13.24
C GLY A 188 -8.68 -16.44 -12.18
N VAL A 189 -7.47 -15.85 -12.08
CA VAL A 189 -7.23 -14.66 -11.25
C VAL A 189 -7.80 -13.44 -12.00
N PRO A 190 -8.68 -12.64 -11.38
CA PRO A 190 -9.29 -11.51 -12.06
C PRO A 190 -8.32 -10.33 -12.16
N PHE A 191 -8.53 -9.47 -13.14
CA PHE A 191 -7.82 -8.18 -13.20
C PHE A 191 -8.17 -7.30 -11.98
N VAL A 192 -9.44 -7.04 -11.78
CA VAL A 192 -9.91 -6.37 -10.56
C VAL A 192 -10.21 -7.40 -9.49
N ARG A 193 -9.63 -7.25 -8.31
CA ARG A 193 -9.87 -8.12 -7.17
C ARG A 193 -11.37 -8.16 -6.83
N LYS A 194 -11.90 -9.35 -6.63
CA LYS A 194 -13.31 -9.53 -6.24
C LYS A 194 -13.57 -8.86 -4.88
N ASN A 195 -14.72 -8.20 -4.79
CA ASN A 195 -15.20 -7.49 -3.60
C ASN A 195 -14.41 -6.24 -3.18
N MET A 196 -13.52 -5.76 -4.03
CA MET A 196 -12.72 -4.56 -3.81
C MET A 196 -12.92 -3.56 -4.96
N GLY A 197 -14.11 -3.51 -5.49
CA GLY A 197 -14.46 -2.61 -6.59
C GLY A 197 -15.06 -1.29 -6.11
N GLY A 198 -15.46 -0.46 -7.07
CA GLY A 198 -16.16 0.81 -6.83
C GLY A 198 -15.31 2.06 -7.01
N GLY A 199 -13.99 1.92 -7.18
CA GLY A 199 -13.11 3.04 -7.50
C GLY A 199 -12.98 3.29 -9.01
N ASN A 200 -12.40 4.44 -9.36
CA ASN A 200 -12.14 4.84 -10.73
C ASN A 200 -10.65 4.70 -11.05
N TYR A 201 -10.35 4.28 -12.26
CA TYR A 201 -8.99 4.20 -12.77
C TYR A 201 -8.98 4.31 -14.29
N VAL A 202 -7.83 4.73 -14.83
CA VAL A 202 -7.52 4.69 -16.26
C VAL A 202 -6.46 3.63 -16.48
N GLU A 203 -6.74 2.69 -17.38
CA GLU A 203 -5.78 1.67 -17.81
C GLU A 203 -5.22 2.02 -19.18
N LYS A 204 -3.90 1.90 -19.33
CA LYS A 204 -3.24 2.21 -20.60
C LYS A 204 -1.99 1.35 -20.81
N ASP A 205 -1.87 0.76 -21.98
CA ASP A 205 -0.69 0.06 -22.48
C ASP A 205 -0.13 -1.04 -21.54
N ASN A 206 -0.97 -1.63 -20.69
CA ASN A 206 -0.58 -2.75 -19.84
C ASN A 206 -0.55 -4.08 -20.61
N ARG A 207 0.32 -4.98 -20.20
CA ARG A 207 0.45 -6.32 -20.78
C ARG A 207 0.01 -7.38 -19.79
N PHE A 208 -0.93 -8.23 -20.23
CA PHE A 208 -1.41 -9.39 -19.47
C PHE A 208 -0.93 -10.68 -20.11
N ILE A 209 -0.27 -11.52 -19.35
CA ILE A 209 0.33 -12.78 -19.79
C ILE A 209 -0.20 -13.89 -18.89
N GLU A 210 -1.05 -14.76 -19.44
CA GLU A 210 -1.56 -15.90 -18.67
C GLU A 210 -0.45 -16.92 -18.46
N LEU A 211 -0.25 -17.31 -17.20
CA LEU A 211 0.66 -18.36 -16.83
C LEU A 211 0.08 -19.73 -17.20
N PRO A 212 0.94 -20.68 -17.63
CA PRO A 212 0.51 -22.00 -18.08
C PRO A 212 -0.14 -22.85 -17.00
#